data_420e656676e5ccbba738ce5a0dad4c8b
#
_entry.id   420e656676e5ccbba738ce5a0dad4c8b
#
_cell.length_a   1.000
_cell.length_b   1.000
_cell.length_c   1.000
_cell.angle_alpha   90.00
_cell.angle_beta   90.00
_cell.angle_gamma   90.00
#
_symmetry.space_group_name_H-M   'P 1'
#
loop_
_entity.id
_entity.type
_entity.pdbx_description
1 polymer ?
#
loop_
_entity_poly.entity_id
_entity_poly.type
_entity_poly.pdbx_seq_one_letter_code
_entity_poly.pdbx_strand_id
1 'polypeptide(L)'
;MTAQELFDLTIDDIVDRIQNSHGLTKFAHRRAKFEGWLKVEIIDILAKKGKNALPEIGRIDVSFDTVGIELKTVNTNIRYPNVINTTRPITKNIDGVNEDIDNLINTEFADKFIIFVAFPITHDNQNWKYHLGRITENLENYLHRQFNFSGNIPGVIYCGKIATDRH
;
A
#
# COMPACT_ATOMS: atom_id res chain seq x y z
N MET A 1 -17.95 -4.59 -0.02
CA MET A 1 -16.78 -5.12 0.71
C MET A 1 -16.25 -4.08 1.68
N THR A 2 -15.92 -4.46 2.89
CA THR A 2 -15.30 -3.57 3.88
C THR A 2 -13.77 -3.63 3.76
N ALA A 3 -13.07 -2.64 4.37
CA ALA A 3 -11.60 -2.67 4.45
C ALA A 3 -11.14 -3.90 5.22
N GLN A 4 -11.87 -4.30 6.26
CA GLN A 4 -11.58 -5.49 7.05
C GLN A 4 -11.63 -6.75 6.18
N GLU A 5 -12.69 -6.91 5.39
CA GLU A 5 -12.85 -8.08 4.52
C GLU A 5 -11.74 -8.17 3.48
N LEU A 6 -11.39 -7.06 2.82
CA LEU A 6 -10.32 -7.06 1.84
C LEU A 6 -8.95 -7.33 2.50
N PHE A 7 -8.72 -6.74 3.66
CA PHE A 7 -7.49 -6.96 4.44
C PHE A 7 -7.37 -8.43 4.84
N ASP A 8 -8.44 -9.04 5.36
CA ASP A 8 -8.44 -10.45 5.77
C ASP A 8 -8.18 -11.39 4.60
N LEU A 9 -8.63 -11.03 3.39
CA LEU A 9 -8.39 -11.83 2.18
C LEU A 9 -6.94 -11.77 1.69
N THR A 10 -6.22 -10.69 1.95
CA THR A 10 -4.96 -10.42 1.27
C THR A 10 -3.75 -10.31 2.19
N ILE A 11 -3.93 -9.80 3.41
CA ILE A 11 -2.80 -9.26 4.17
C ILE A 11 -1.81 -10.32 4.66
N ASP A 12 -2.28 -11.41 5.22
CA ASP A 12 -1.39 -12.43 5.78
C ASP A 12 -0.52 -13.06 4.70
N ASP A 13 -1.13 -13.33 3.54
CA ASP A 13 -0.42 -13.92 2.41
C ASP A 13 0.58 -12.90 1.81
N ILE A 14 0.20 -11.63 1.66
CA ILE A 14 1.11 -10.66 1.08
C ILE A 14 2.28 -10.34 2.02
N VAL A 15 2.05 -10.24 3.32
CA VAL A 15 3.11 -10.04 4.31
C VAL A 15 4.07 -11.22 4.28
N ASP A 16 3.56 -12.44 4.23
CA ASP A 16 4.38 -13.63 4.14
C ASP A 16 5.27 -13.62 2.88
N ARG A 17 4.69 -13.26 1.74
CA ARG A 17 5.44 -13.13 0.48
C ARG A 17 6.51 -12.04 0.53
N ILE A 18 6.21 -10.90 1.13
CA ILE A 18 7.19 -9.81 1.31
C ILE A 18 8.36 -10.30 2.17
N GLN A 19 8.07 -10.89 3.32
CA GLN A 19 9.09 -11.35 4.27
C GLN A 19 9.99 -12.45 3.70
N ASN A 20 9.49 -13.25 2.78
CA ASN A 20 10.22 -14.35 2.16
C ASN A 20 10.89 -13.99 0.83
N SER A 21 10.76 -12.76 0.36
CA SER A 21 11.35 -12.32 -0.90
C SER A 21 12.70 -11.64 -0.66
N HIS A 22 13.80 -12.32 -0.97
CA HIS A 22 15.13 -11.72 -0.92
C HIS A 22 15.28 -10.58 -1.94
N GLY A 23 14.61 -10.68 -3.08
CA GLY A 23 14.60 -9.61 -4.08
C GLY A 23 14.02 -8.31 -3.55
N LEU A 24 12.91 -8.37 -2.82
CA LEU A 24 12.30 -7.18 -2.22
C LEU A 24 13.19 -6.54 -1.15
N THR A 25 13.97 -7.32 -0.43
CA THR A 25 14.95 -6.78 0.52
C THR A 25 15.96 -5.86 -0.18
N LYS A 26 16.38 -6.23 -1.38
CA LYS A 26 17.26 -5.37 -2.20
C LYS A 26 16.57 -4.07 -2.60
N PHE A 27 15.30 -4.14 -2.96
CA PHE A 27 14.49 -2.95 -3.25
C PHE A 27 14.36 -2.05 -2.02
N ALA A 28 14.02 -2.63 -0.87
CA ALA A 28 13.90 -1.87 0.38
C ALA A 28 15.23 -1.21 0.78
N HIS A 29 16.34 -1.94 0.68
CA HIS A 29 17.68 -1.41 0.96
C HIS A 29 18.01 -0.19 0.11
N ARG A 30 17.62 -0.19 -1.15
CA ARG A 30 17.86 0.91 -2.10
C ARG A 30 16.72 1.92 -2.19
N ARG A 31 15.68 1.77 -1.40
CA ARG A 31 14.47 2.60 -1.45
C ARG A 31 13.77 2.60 -2.82
N ALA A 32 13.88 1.48 -3.53
CA ALA A 32 13.27 1.32 -4.84
C ALA A 32 11.80 0.89 -4.71
N LYS A 33 10.98 1.37 -5.62
CA LYS A 33 9.54 1.06 -5.67
C LYS A 33 9.28 -0.33 -6.24
N PHE A 34 8.23 -0.99 -5.76
CA PHE A 34 7.88 -2.34 -6.20
C PHE A 34 6.36 -2.54 -6.41
N GLU A 35 5.64 -1.47 -6.79
CA GLU A 35 4.19 -1.56 -7.05
C GLU A 35 3.85 -2.63 -8.08
N GLY A 36 4.67 -2.79 -9.13
CA GLY A 36 4.44 -3.82 -10.16
C GLY A 36 4.45 -5.23 -9.58
N TRP A 37 5.42 -5.53 -8.71
CA TRP A 37 5.47 -6.81 -8.01
C TRP A 37 4.25 -6.98 -7.08
N LEU A 38 3.92 -5.96 -6.31
CA LEU A 38 2.80 -5.96 -5.38
C LEU A 38 1.48 -6.24 -6.11
N LYS A 39 1.28 -5.63 -7.27
CA LYS A 39 0.12 -5.85 -8.12
C LYS A 39 -0.02 -7.32 -8.52
N VAL A 40 1.04 -7.92 -9.04
CA VAL A 40 1.03 -9.34 -9.44
C VAL A 40 0.68 -10.25 -8.27
N GLU A 41 1.30 -10.02 -7.13
CA GLU A 41 1.11 -10.87 -5.94
C GLU A 41 -0.30 -10.74 -5.36
N ILE A 42 -0.85 -9.53 -5.29
CA ILE A 42 -2.22 -9.31 -4.81
C ILE A 42 -3.23 -9.97 -5.74
N ILE A 43 -3.06 -9.84 -7.05
CA ILE A 43 -3.94 -10.51 -8.03
C ILE A 43 -3.89 -12.04 -7.84
N ASP A 44 -2.72 -12.61 -7.67
CA ASP A 44 -2.56 -14.04 -7.45
C ASP A 44 -3.25 -14.51 -6.16
N ILE A 45 -3.07 -13.75 -5.06
CA ILE A 45 -3.73 -14.05 -3.78
C ILE A 45 -5.25 -14.01 -3.92
N LEU A 46 -5.78 -12.95 -4.54
CA LEU A 46 -7.22 -12.80 -4.76
C LEU A 46 -7.78 -13.91 -5.64
N ALA A 47 -7.05 -14.30 -6.70
CA ALA A 47 -7.44 -15.40 -7.57
C ALA A 47 -7.53 -16.72 -6.79
N LYS A 48 -6.58 -17.00 -5.91
CA LYS A 48 -6.60 -18.18 -5.03
C LYS A 48 -7.74 -18.17 -4.02
N LYS A 49 -8.28 -17.00 -3.72
CA LYS A 49 -9.46 -16.82 -2.87
C LYS A 49 -10.77 -16.80 -3.67
N GLY A 50 -10.72 -17.13 -4.95
CA GLY A 50 -11.90 -17.24 -5.82
C GLY A 50 -12.38 -15.91 -6.41
N LYS A 51 -11.58 -14.85 -6.33
CA LYS A 51 -11.91 -13.54 -6.94
C LYS A 51 -11.28 -13.42 -8.33
N ASN A 52 -12.06 -12.98 -9.32
CA ASN A 52 -11.55 -12.70 -10.66
C ASN A 52 -10.90 -11.32 -10.71
N ALA A 53 -9.75 -11.18 -10.07
CA ALA A 53 -9.01 -9.94 -10.02
C ALA A 53 -8.24 -9.71 -11.33
N LEU A 54 -8.34 -8.51 -11.88
CA LEU A 54 -7.73 -8.13 -13.15
C LEU A 54 -6.87 -6.86 -12.97
N PRO A 55 -5.75 -6.77 -13.68
CA PRO A 55 -4.93 -5.55 -13.66
C PRO A 55 -5.42 -4.55 -14.71
N GLU A 56 -5.16 -3.27 -14.46
CA GLU A 56 -5.21 -2.18 -15.43
C GLU A 56 -6.57 -1.95 -16.09
N ILE A 57 -7.67 -2.36 -15.46
CA ILE A 57 -9.00 -2.03 -15.96
C ILE A 57 -9.29 -0.56 -15.64
N GLY A 58 -9.51 0.24 -16.71
CA GLY A 58 -9.75 1.68 -16.56
C GLY A 58 -8.60 2.42 -15.88
N ARG A 59 -7.37 1.97 -16.07
CA ARG A 59 -6.15 2.51 -15.44
C ARG A 59 -6.10 2.33 -13.92
N ILE A 60 -6.93 1.44 -13.37
CA ILE A 60 -6.90 1.08 -11.97
C ILE A 60 -5.99 -0.13 -11.77
N ASP A 61 -5.16 -0.12 -10.75
CA ASP A 61 -4.15 -1.16 -10.55
C ASP A 61 -4.74 -2.56 -10.46
N VAL A 62 -5.76 -2.75 -9.63
CA VAL A 62 -6.44 -4.03 -9.46
C VAL A 62 -7.93 -3.80 -9.33
N SER A 63 -8.74 -4.62 -9.98
CA SER A 63 -10.19 -4.60 -9.79
C SER A 63 -10.78 -6.01 -9.83
N PHE A 64 -11.86 -6.21 -9.08
CA PHE A 64 -12.70 -7.40 -9.13
C PHE A 64 -14.11 -7.04 -8.66
N ASP A 65 -15.12 -7.68 -9.21
CA ASP A 65 -16.52 -7.34 -8.93
C ASP A 65 -16.75 -5.82 -9.06
N THR A 66 -17.24 -5.18 -8.00
CA THR A 66 -17.44 -3.72 -7.94
C THR A 66 -16.32 -2.98 -7.21
N VAL A 67 -15.20 -3.67 -6.94
CA VAL A 67 -14.08 -3.17 -6.15
C VAL A 67 -12.95 -2.67 -7.04
N GLY A 68 -12.49 -1.46 -6.78
CA GLY A 68 -11.28 -0.89 -7.38
C GLY A 68 -10.21 -0.62 -6.33
N ILE A 69 -8.97 -1.00 -6.63
CA ILE A 69 -7.84 -0.88 -5.71
C ILE A 69 -6.68 -0.20 -6.42
N GLU A 70 -6.13 0.84 -5.80
CA GLU A 70 -4.83 1.41 -6.17
C GLU A 70 -3.76 0.92 -5.20
N LEU A 71 -2.56 0.71 -5.72
CA LEU A 71 -1.41 0.20 -4.98
C LEU A 71 -0.29 1.22 -4.99
N LYS A 72 0.39 1.36 -3.85
CA LYS A 72 1.53 2.27 -3.76
C LYS A 72 2.61 1.70 -2.87
N THR A 73 3.86 1.99 -3.19
CA THR A 73 4.98 1.84 -2.27
C THR A 73 5.46 3.22 -1.88
N VAL A 74 5.56 3.45 -0.57
CA VAL A 74 5.90 4.77 0.00
C VAL A 74 7.27 4.68 0.66
N ASN A 75 8.27 5.26 0.00
CA ASN A 75 9.54 5.50 0.65
C ASN A 75 9.37 6.66 1.65
N THR A 76 9.62 6.38 2.93
CA THR A 76 9.47 7.38 3.99
C THR A 76 10.55 8.44 4.01
N ASN A 77 11.69 8.18 3.35
CA ASN A 77 12.91 9.00 3.43
C ASN A 77 13.44 9.20 4.86
N ILE A 78 12.93 8.44 5.82
CA ILE A 78 13.44 8.44 7.19
C ILE A 78 14.75 7.64 7.22
N ARG A 79 15.77 8.16 7.93
CA ARG A 79 17.05 7.47 8.05
C ARG A 79 16.88 6.16 8.80
N TYR A 80 17.52 5.12 8.26
CA TYR A 80 17.49 3.81 8.87
C TYR A 80 18.81 3.08 8.61
N PRO A 81 19.33 2.30 9.59
CA PRO A 81 20.52 1.49 9.38
C PRO A 81 20.33 0.49 8.24
N ASN A 82 21.39 0.23 7.47
CA ASN A 82 21.40 -0.69 6.34
C ASN A 82 20.47 -0.34 5.18
N VAL A 83 19.99 0.89 5.14
CA VAL A 83 19.19 1.44 4.03
C VAL A 83 19.90 2.66 3.48
N ILE A 84 19.94 2.80 2.16
CA ILE A 84 20.51 4.00 1.53
C ILE A 84 19.71 5.21 2.01
N ASN A 85 20.41 6.21 2.56
CA ASN A 85 19.77 7.45 2.99
C ASN A 85 19.83 8.48 1.89
N THR A 86 18.68 9.07 1.57
CA THR A 86 18.53 10.12 0.57
C THR A 86 17.97 11.38 1.22
N THR A 87 18.16 12.53 0.56
CA THR A 87 17.67 13.82 1.04
C THR A 87 16.31 14.21 0.44
N ARG A 88 15.63 13.28 -0.26
CA ARG A 88 14.35 13.56 -0.89
C ARG A 88 13.25 13.74 0.18
N PRO A 89 12.40 14.76 0.06
CA PRO A 89 11.29 14.92 1.00
C PRO A 89 10.23 13.83 0.80
N ILE A 90 9.69 13.34 1.90
CA ILE A 90 8.60 12.36 1.91
C ILE A 90 7.31 12.90 1.28
N THR A 91 7.13 14.22 1.30
CA THR A 91 5.89 14.87 0.86
C THR A 91 5.46 14.50 -0.55
N LYS A 92 6.40 14.33 -1.48
CA LYS A 92 6.09 13.89 -2.85
C LYS A 92 5.45 12.51 -2.89
N ASN A 93 5.90 11.60 -2.03
CA ASN A 93 5.35 10.25 -1.96
C ASN A 93 3.95 10.27 -1.34
N ILE A 94 3.72 11.12 -0.36
CA ILE A 94 2.39 11.31 0.24
C ILE A 94 1.43 11.94 -0.79
N ASP A 95 1.88 12.95 -1.51
CA ASP A 95 1.09 13.58 -2.58
C ASP A 95 0.73 12.58 -3.67
N GLY A 96 1.64 11.66 -4.02
CA GLY A 96 1.38 10.59 -4.98
C GLY A 96 0.28 9.65 -4.53
N VAL A 97 0.25 9.27 -3.25
CA VAL A 97 -0.84 8.44 -2.69
C VAL A 97 -2.17 9.19 -2.78
N ASN A 98 -2.20 10.46 -2.40
CA ASN A 98 -3.42 11.27 -2.43
C ASN A 98 -3.91 11.52 -3.86
N GLU A 99 -3.02 11.66 -4.83
CA GLU A 99 -3.37 11.75 -6.25
C GLU A 99 -4.04 10.45 -6.73
N ASP A 100 -3.52 9.29 -6.36
CA ASP A 100 -4.12 8.00 -6.70
C ASP A 100 -5.51 7.86 -6.06
N ILE A 101 -5.68 8.33 -4.83
CA ILE A 101 -6.99 8.37 -4.15
C ILE A 101 -7.97 9.25 -4.95
N ASP A 102 -7.56 10.43 -5.36
CA ASP A 102 -8.39 11.35 -6.14
C ASP A 102 -8.79 10.75 -7.49
N ASN A 103 -7.86 10.09 -8.16
CA ASN A 103 -8.15 9.41 -9.42
C ASN A 103 -9.16 8.28 -9.24
N LEU A 104 -9.03 7.51 -8.16
CA LEU A 104 -9.94 6.39 -7.89
C LEU A 104 -11.35 6.86 -7.53
N ILE A 105 -11.48 8.00 -6.84
CA ILE A 105 -12.78 8.61 -6.52
C ILE A 105 -13.59 8.88 -7.77
N ASN A 106 -12.95 9.29 -8.86
CA ASN A 106 -13.61 9.61 -10.12
C ASN A 106 -14.00 8.41 -10.97
N THR A 107 -13.79 7.18 -10.47
CA THR A 107 -14.19 5.95 -11.14
C THR A 107 -15.60 5.53 -10.72
N GLU A 108 -16.17 4.58 -11.47
CA GLU A 108 -17.50 4.03 -11.19
C GLU A 108 -17.51 2.85 -10.23
N PHE A 109 -16.37 2.45 -9.68
CA PHE A 109 -16.33 1.37 -8.68
C PHE A 109 -17.16 1.75 -7.46
N ALA A 110 -17.93 0.79 -6.96
CA ALA A 110 -18.75 0.99 -5.77
C ALA A 110 -17.91 1.05 -4.49
N ASP A 111 -16.91 0.18 -4.40
CA ASP A 111 -15.97 0.12 -3.28
C ASP A 111 -14.56 0.46 -3.77
N LYS A 112 -13.94 1.42 -3.14
CA LYS A 112 -12.64 1.98 -3.55
C LYS A 112 -11.66 1.90 -2.41
N PHE A 113 -10.49 1.31 -2.69
CA PHE A 113 -9.48 1.06 -1.67
C PHE A 113 -8.10 1.52 -2.14
N ILE A 114 -7.31 1.96 -1.19
CA ILE A 114 -5.87 2.15 -1.37
C ILE A 114 -5.13 1.14 -0.50
N ILE A 115 -4.20 0.40 -1.09
CA ILE A 115 -3.26 -0.45 -0.36
C ILE A 115 -1.87 0.10 -0.60
N PHE A 116 -1.16 0.42 0.47
CA PHE A 116 0.20 0.93 0.32
C PHE A 116 1.13 0.36 1.38
N VAL A 117 2.38 0.21 0.99
CA VAL A 117 3.47 -0.27 1.84
C VAL A 117 4.41 0.89 2.10
N ALA A 118 4.55 1.29 3.35
CA ALA A 118 5.50 2.31 3.77
C ALA A 118 6.77 1.65 4.35
N PHE A 119 7.93 2.14 3.94
CA PHE A 119 9.22 1.60 4.39
C PHE A 119 10.35 2.64 4.22
N PRO A 120 11.43 2.59 4.96
CA PRO A 120 11.60 1.88 6.23
C PRO A 120 10.88 2.64 7.35
N ILE A 121 10.07 1.96 8.14
CA ILE A 121 9.32 2.62 9.22
C ILE A 121 8.66 1.60 10.15
N THR A 122 8.41 2.03 11.37
CA THR A 122 7.46 1.41 12.29
C THR A 122 6.22 2.28 12.41
N HIS A 123 5.07 1.66 12.63
CA HIS A 123 3.79 2.38 12.65
C HIS A 123 3.73 3.47 13.74
N ASP A 124 4.39 3.25 14.86
CA ASP A 124 4.40 4.16 16.01
C ASP A 124 5.37 5.35 15.89
N ASN A 125 6.16 5.44 14.81
CA ASN A 125 7.07 6.55 14.59
C ASN A 125 6.29 7.86 14.44
N GLN A 126 6.63 8.87 15.27
CA GLN A 126 5.87 10.13 15.34
C GLN A 126 5.95 10.96 14.05
N ASN A 127 7.10 10.99 13.40
CA ASN A 127 7.24 11.69 12.12
C ASN A 127 6.38 11.03 11.04
N TRP A 128 6.35 9.71 11.02
CA TRP A 128 5.51 8.96 10.09
C TRP A 128 4.03 9.21 10.36
N LYS A 129 3.60 9.20 11.62
CA LYS A 129 2.18 9.42 11.98
C LYS A 129 1.66 10.76 11.46
N TYR A 130 2.47 11.79 11.47
CA TYR A 130 2.10 13.08 10.89
C TYR A 130 1.79 12.96 9.40
N HIS A 131 2.68 12.30 8.65
CA HIS A 131 2.50 12.10 7.22
C HIS A 131 1.36 11.12 6.90
N LEU A 132 1.24 10.06 7.69
CA LEU A 132 0.14 9.10 7.58
C LEU A 132 -1.21 9.81 7.73
N GLY A 133 -1.33 10.75 8.64
CA GLY A 133 -2.55 11.54 8.86
C GLY A 133 -3.02 12.26 7.61
N ARG A 134 -2.11 12.72 6.76
CA ARG A 134 -2.44 13.37 5.49
C ARG A 134 -3.05 12.41 4.47
N ILE A 135 -2.79 11.12 4.60
CA ILE A 135 -3.44 10.09 3.78
C ILE A 135 -4.76 9.68 4.43
N THR A 136 -4.73 9.35 5.72
CA THR A 136 -5.88 8.77 6.42
C THR A 136 -7.06 9.72 6.57
N GLU A 137 -6.84 11.03 6.51
CA GLU A 137 -7.94 12.02 6.46
C GLU A 137 -8.85 11.84 5.25
N ASN A 138 -8.36 11.16 4.21
CA ASN A 138 -9.11 10.84 2.99
C ASN A 138 -9.77 9.47 3.02
N LEU A 139 -9.62 8.74 4.12
CA LEU A 139 -10.11 7.37 4.28
C LEU A 139 -11.28 7.33 5.27
N GLU A 140 -12.27 6.52 4.94
CA GLU A 140 -13.39 6.22 5.84
C GLU A 140 -12.93 5.41 7.04
N ASN A 141 -12.09 4.41 6.77
CA ASN A 141 -11.41 3.59 7.77
C ASN A 141 -10.15 2.98 7.15
N TYR A 142 -9.26 2.47 7.98
CA TYR A 142 -8.07 1.76 7.50
C TYR A 142 -7.58 0.75 8.53
N LEU A 143 -6.83 -0.22 8.03
CA LEU A 143 -6.16 -1.26 8.80
C LEU A 143 -4.68 -1.28 8.45
N HIS A 144 -3.86 -1.79 9.35
CA HIS A 144 -2.43 -1.87 9.11
C HIS A 144 -1.82 -3.14 9.71
N ARG A 145 -0.67 -3.52 9.17
CA ARG A 145 0.17 -4.58 9.74
C ARG A 145 1.63 -4.24 9.61
N GLN A 146 2.34 -4.31 10.73
CA GLN A 146 3.78 -4.16 10.81
C GLN A 146 4.46 -5.45 10.34
N PHE A 147 5.56 -5.34 9.60
CA PHE A 147 6.39 -6.48 9.20
C PHE A 147 7.85 -6.05 9.05
N ASN A 148 8.72 -7.03 8.82
CA ASN A 148 10.09 -6.78 8.41
C ASN A 148 10.36 -7.44 7.06
N PHE A 149 11.03 -6.72 6.15
CA PHE A 149 11.68 -7.38 5.02
C PHE A 149 12.77 -8.33 5.55
N SER A 150 13.16 -9.33 4.78
CA SER A 150 14.31 -10.13 5.19
C SER A 150 15.51 -9.20 5.39
N GLY A 151 16.34 -9.42 6.42
CA GLY A 151 17.42 -8.49 6.77
C GLY A 151 17.02 -7.35 7.71
N ASN A 152 15.86 -7.43 8.36
CA ASN A 152 15.39 -6.53 9.44
C ASN A 152 15.12 -5.09 9.05
N ILE A 153 14.71 -4.83 7.81
CA ILE A 153 14.21 -3.52 7.40
C ILE A 153 12.70 -3.49 7.71
N PRO A 154 12.23 -2.58 8.58
CA PRO A 154 10.80 -2.55 8.93
C PRO A 154 9.95 -1.92 7.83
N GLY A 155 8.73 -2.42 7.71
CA GLY A 155 7.72 -1.86 6.84
C GLY A 155 6.34 -2.01 7.46
N VAL A 156 5.40 -1.24 6.97
CA VAL A 156 3.99 -1.32 7.37
C VAL A 156 3.13 -1.34 6.11
N ILE A 157 2.21 -2.28 6.04
CA ILE A 157 1.20 -2.30 4.99
C ILE A 157 -0.10 -1.73 5.54
N TYR A 158 -0.74 -0.90 4.74
CA TYR A 158 -2.02 -0.26 5.03
C TYR A 158 -3.04 -0.64 3.98
N CYS A 159 -4.28 -0.86 4.42
CA CYS A 159 -5.43 -1.01 3.54
C CYS A 159 -6.52 -0.06 4.03
N GLY A 160 -6.90 0.90 3.21
CA GLY A 160 -7.89 1.90 3.57
C GLY A 160 -9.02 1.98 2.56
N LYS A 161 -10.24 2.10 3.07
CA LYS A 161 -11.42 2.39 2.26
C LYS A 161 -11.51 3.89 2.04
N ILE A 162 -11.61 4.30 0.79
CA ILE A 162 -11.64 5.72 0.43
C ILE A 162 -13.00 6.31 0.79
N ALA A 163 -12.97 7.46 1.49
CA ALA A 163 -14.17 8.22 1.79
C ALA A 163 -14.73 8.83 0.49
N THR A 164 -15.99 8.52 0.18
CA THR A 164 -16.65 9.03 -1.03
C THR A 164 -17.36 10.36 -0.79
N ASP A 165 -17.70 10.66 0.46
CA ASP A 165 -18.38 11.89 0.87
C ASP A 165 -17.36 12.94 1.30
N ARG A 166 -16.67 13.52 0.31
CA ARG A 166 -15.79 14.66 0.54
C ARG A 166 -16.57 15.96 0.40
N HIS A 167 -16.61 16.70 1.49
CA HIS A 167 -17.10 18.06 1.51
C HIS A 167 -15.96 19.06 1.61
#